data_c557edb5b94c2e32b3cca2a96159dae0
#
_entry.id   c557edb5b94c2e32b3cca2a96159dae0
#
_cell.length_a   1.000
_cell.length_b   1.000
_cell.length_c   1.000
_cell.angle_alpha   90.00
_cell.angle_beta   90.00
_cell.angle_gamma   90.00
#
_symmetry.space_group_name_H-M   'P 1'
#
loop_
_entity.id
_entity.type
_entity.pdbx_description
1 polymer ?
#
loop_
_entity_poly.entity_id
_entity_poly.type
_entity_poly.pdbx_seq_one_letter_code
_entity_poly.pdbx_strand_id
1 'polypeptide(L)'
;MMREELFEAIKRAMADTEVKHIDLWNHNVEFLEQEDTWPMPALFVEFGSISWEPVSGLHLRGTGEVRLHLVTNWSEGGYEAAFALCSEVSVRACGQSGKYFDHLRLLRTETNHNHEEILENIDTYSVRYLRYGG
;
A
#
# COMPACT_ATOMS: atom_id res chain seq x y z
N MET A 1 1.42 -3.44 16.33
CA MET A 1 0.11 -2.78 16.49
C MET A 1 -0.12 -1.69 15.48
N MET A 2 0.79 -0.76 15.35
CA MET A 2 0.61 0.33 14.39
C MET A 2 0.64 -0.13 12.93
N ARG A 3 1.56 -1.03 12.56
CA ARG A 3 1.62 -1.55 11.20
C ARG A 3 0.44 -2.45 10.88
N GLU A 4 0.03 -3.26 11.82
CA GLU A 4 -1.15 -4.12 11.68
C GLU A 4 -2.41 -3.28 11.52
N GLU A 5 -2.55 -2.22 12.31
CA GLU A 5 -3.69 -1.31 12.21
C GLU A 5 -3.75 -0.66 10.84
N LEU A 6 -2.61 -0.18 10.34
CA LEU A 6 -2.54 0.43 9.02
C LEU A 6 -2.90 -0.59 7.93
N PHE A 7 -2.33 -1.79 8.00
CA PHE A 7 -2.60 -2.84 7.03
C PHE A 7 -4.10 -3.20 6.99
N GLU A 8 -4.71 -3.37 8.15
CA GLU A 8 -6.13 -3.69 8.23
C GLU A 8 -7.00 -2.53 7.74
N ALA A 9 -6.59 -1.28 8.00
CA ALA A 9 -7.31 -0.12 7.49
C ALA A 9 -7.27 -0.07 5.96
N ILE A 10 -6.13 -0.38 5.36
CA ILE A 10 -6.00 -0.44 3.90
C ILE A 10 -6.91 -1.54 3.34
N LYS A 11 -6.91 -2.71 3.95
CA LYS A 11 -7.77 -3.81 3.51
C LYS A 11 -9.25 -3.40 3.53
N ARG A 12 -9.70 -2.76 4.62
CA ARG A 12 -11.09 -2.30 4.73
C ARG A 12 -11.41 -1.23 3.69
N ALA A 13 -10.47 -0.33 3.44
CA ALA A 13 -10.68 0.75 2.48
C ALA A 13 -10.88 0.23 1.05
N MET A 14 -10.31 -0.93 0.75
CA MET A 14 -10.35 -1.51 -0.60
C MET A 14 -11.46 -2.55 -0.77
N ALA A 15 -12.27 -2.81 0.26
CA ALA A 15 -13.22 -3.93 0.28
C ALA A 15 -14.27 -3.88 -0.83
N ASP A 16 -14.66 -2.68 -1.27
CA ASP A 16 -15.66 -2.52 -2.34
C ASP A 16 -15.04 -2.04 -3.66
N THR A 17 -13.75 -2.17 -3.80
CA THR A 17 -13.04 -1.90 -5.05
C THR A 17 -12.87 -3.18 -5.84
N GLU A 18 -12.27 -3.05 -7.02
CA GLU A 18 -11.96 -4.21 -7.86
C GLU A 18 -10.71 -4.97 -7.42
N VAL A 19 -10.02 -4.50 -6.38
CA VAL A 19 -8.85 -5.20 -5.83
C VAL A 19 -9.29 -6.54 -5.27
N LYS A 20 -8.71 -7.63 -5.77
CA LYS A 20 -9.13 -9.00 -5.44
C LYS A 20 -8.23 -9.68 -4.43
N HIS A 21 -7.03 -9.17 -4.22
CA HIS A 21 -6.05 -9.77 -3.31
C HIS A 21 -5.23 -8.68 -2.65
N ILE A 22 -5.07 -8.76 -1.33
CA ILE A 22 -4.27 -7.80 -0.57
C ILE A 22 -3.38 -8.58 0.38
N ASP A 23 -2.07 -8.34 0.32
CA ASP A 23 -1.10 -9.02 1.16
C ASP A 23 0.12 -8.12 1.38
N LEU A 24 1.07 -8.59 2.15
CA LEU A 24 2.34 -7.91 2.34
C LEU A 24 3.25 -8.14 1.13
N TRP A 25 4.07 -7.14 0.83
CA TRP A 25 5.03 -7.21 -0.26
C TRP A 25 6.20 -8.13 0.11
N ASN A 26 6.50 -9.07 -0.78
CA ASN A 26 7.64 -9.96 -0.64
C ASN A 26 8.26 -10.28 -1.99
N HIS A 27 8.28 -9.28 -2.88
CA HIS A 27 8.72 -9.42 -4.27
C HIS A 27 7.82 -10.33 -5.09
N ASN A 28 6.53 -10.32 -4.79
CA ASN A 28 5.52 -11.21 -5.37
C ASN A 28 5.49 -11.18 -6.91
N VAL A 29 5.72 -9.99 -7.49
CA VAL A 29 5.65 -9.81 -8.95
C VAL A 29 6.81 -10.51 -9.67
N GLU A 30 7.97 -10.59 -9.02
CA GLU A 30 9.15 -11.22 -9.61
C GLU A 30 8.95 -12.70 -9.88
N PHE A 31 8.05 -13.34 -9.16
CA PHE A 31 7.78 -14.76 -9.25
C PHE A 31 6.45 -15.08 -9.92
N LEU A 32 5.84 -14.08 -10.56
CA LEU A 32 4.51 -14.22 -11.14
C LEU A 32 4.41 -15.36 -12.16
N GLU A 33 5.45 -15.55 -12.97
CA GLU A 33 5.48 -16.61 -13.97
C GLU A 33 5.67 -18.00 -13.38
N GLN A 34 6.20 -18.07 -12.17
CA GLN A 34 6.49 -19.33 -11.48
C GLN A 34 5.38 -19.74 -10.53
N GLU A 35 4.59 -18.79 -10.07
CA GLU A 35 3.53 -19.02 -9.11
C GLU A 35 2.21 -18.49 -9.63
N ASP A 36 1.28 -19.39 -9.87
CA ASP A 36 -0.07 -19.05 -10.26
C ASP A 36 -0.93 -18.96 -9.00
N THR A 37 -0.69 -17.94 -8.18
CA THR A 37 -1.12 -18.01 -6.79
C THR A 37 -2.11 -16.95 -6.35
N TRP A 38 -2.25 -15.83 -7.05
CA TRP A 38 -3.16 -14.79 -6.58
C TRP A 38 -3.86 -14.10 -7.76
N PRO A 39 -5.14 -13.70 -7.52
CA PRO A 39 -5.90 -13.00 -8.57
C PRO A 39 -5.48 -11.54 -8.70
N MET A 40 -5.64 -10.99 -9.86
CA MET A 40 -5.41 -9.57 -10.14
C MET A 40 -6.75 -8.87 -10.37
N PRO A 41 -6.88 -7.59 -10.02
CA PRO A 41 -5.84 -6.71 -9.46
C PRO A 41 -5.47 -7.08 -8.02
N ALA A 42 -4.18 -7.00 -7.71
CA ALA A 42 -3.66 -7.32 -6.40
C ALA A 42 -2.91 -6.13 -5.82
N LEU A 43 -3.04 -5.94 -4.52
CA LEU A 43 -2.38 -4.84 -3.81
C LEU A 43 -1.46 -5.43 -2.75
N PHE A 44 -0.19 -5.02 -2.78
CA PHE A 44 0.79 -5.46 -1.79
C PHE A 44 1.31 -4.27 -1.02
N VAL A 45 1.38 -4.42 0.30
CA VAL A 45 1.79 -3.35 1.22
C VAL A 45 3.22 -3.60 1.65
N GLU A 46 4.08 -2.62 1.42
CA GLU A 46 5.49 -2.67 1.82
C GLU A 46 5.74 -1.58 2.84
N PHE A 47 6.22 -1.96 4.03
CA PHE A 47 6.56 -1.00 5.07
C PHE A 47 8.03 -0.60 4.94
N GLY A 48 8.28 0.69 4.88
CA GLY A 48 9.62 1.24 4.83
C GLY A 48 10.15 1.58 6.22
N SER A 49 11.24 2.34 6.24
CA SER A 49 11.86 2.77 7.48
C SER A 49 10.99 3.76 8.24
N ILE A 50 11.11 3.74 9.56
CA ILE A 50 10.43 4.67 10.45
C ILE A 50 11.48 5.37 11.29
N SER A 51 11.46 6.70 11.27
CA SER A 51 12.32 7.52 12.14
C SER A 51 11.52 7.95 13.36
N TRP A 52 12.06 7.74 14.54
CA TRP A 52 11.36 7.97 15.80
C TRP A 52 11.91 9.18 16.53
N GLU A 53 11.02 9.91 17.21
CA GLU A 53 11.40 10.97 18.13
C GLU A 53 10.57 10.86 19.40
N PRO A 54 11.15 11.15 20.59
CA PRO A 54 10.38 11.13 21.82
C PRO A 54 9.45 12.33 21.87
N VAL A 55 8.24 12.10 22.40
CA VAL A 55 7.27 13.16 22.59
C VAL A 55 7.16 13.51 24.08
N SER A 56 6.88 12.51 24.90
CA SER A 56 6.80 12.72 26.36
C SER A 56 6.86 11.34 27.04
N GLY A 57 7.67 11.24 28.09
CA GLY A 57 7.82 9.97 28.79
C GLY A 57 8.28 8.86 27.86
N LEU A 58 7.51 7.79 27.79
CA LEU A 58 7.80 6.65 26.92
C LEU A 58 7.07 6.70 25.57
N HIS A 59 6.37 7.79 25.31
CA HIS A 59 5.63 7.93 24.05
C HIS A 59 6.58 8.41 22.94
N LEU A 60 6.42 7.79 21.77
CA LEU A 60 7.24 8.10 20.60
C LEU A 60 6.32 8.50 19.44
N ARG A 61 6.80 9.42 18.63
CA ARG A 61 6.20 9.76 17.35
C ARG A 61 7.14 9.34 16.24
N GLY A 62 6.62 8.62 15.26
CA GLY A 62 7.40 8.17 14.13
C GLY A 62 6.94 8.79 12.83
N THR A 63 7.89 8.98 11.91
CA THR A 63 7.58 9.33 10.54
C THR A 63 8.18 8.26 9.66
N GLY A 64 7.35 7.62 8.85
CA GLY A 64 7.78 6.51 8.04
C GLY A 64 7.24 6.56 6.64
N GLU A 65 7.63 5.58 5.86
CA GLU A 65 7.11 5.39 4.51
C GLU A 65 6.40 4.05 4.41
N VAL A 66 5.34 4.03 3.62
CA VAL A 66 4.67 2.81 3.23
C VAL A 66 4.45 2.87 1.72
N ARG A 67 4.66 1.75 1.05
CA ARG A 67 4.47 1.64 -0.39
C ARG A 67 3.33 0.68 -0.68
N LEU A 68 2.48 1.09 -1.62
CA LEU A 68 1.39 0.25 -2.10
C LEU A 68 1.72 -0.15 -3.53
N HIS A 69 1.93 -1.44 -3.75
CA HIS A 69 2.20 -2.02 -5.06
C HIS A 69 0.88 -2.55 -5.62
N LEU A 70 0.30 -1.84 -6.57
CA LEU A 70 -0.92 -2.28 -7.24
C LEU A 70 -0.54 -2.96 -8.54
N VAL A 71 -0.87 -4.23 -8.65
CA VAL A 71 -0.53 -5.07 -9.80
C VAL A 71 -1.79 -5.35 -10.60
N THR A 72 -1.79 -4.93 -11.86
CA THR A 72 -2.94 -5.10 -12.74
C THR A 72 -2.52 -5.79 -14.02
N ASN A 73 -3.46 -6.55 -14.61
CA ASN A 73 -3.31 -7.06 -15.96
C ASN A 73 -4.04 -6.07 -16.87
N TRP A 74 -3.31 -5.13 -17.46
CA TRP A 74 -3.90 -4.05 -18.23
C TRP A 74 -4.46 -4.52 -19.58
N SER A 75 -4.10 -5.71 -20.03
CA SER A 75 -4.65 -6.23 -21.28
C SER A 75 -6.12 -6.66 -21.16
N GLU A 76 -6.60 -6.92 -19.95
CA GLU A 76 -7.98 -7.39 -19.72
C GLU A 76 -9.01 -6.27 -19.63
N GLY A 77 -8.65 -5.09 -19.33
CA GLY A 77 -9.59 -3.96 -19.21
C GLY A 77 -9.05 -2.69 -19.83
N GLY A 78 -7.87 -2.80 -20.41
CA GLY A 78 -7.17 -1.66 -20.96
C GLY A 78 -6.45 -0.85 -19.90
N TYR A 79 -5.52 -0.02 -20.35
CA TYR A 79 -4.73 0.82 -19.45
C TYR A 79 -5.59 1.87 -18.74
N GLU A 80 -6.70 2.29 -19.36
CA GLU A 80 -7.59 3.28 -18.74
C GLU A 80 -8.21 2.77 -17.47
N ALA A 81 -8.67 1.51 -17.46
CA ALA A 81 -9.23 0.89 -16.26
C ALA A 81 -8.15 0.72 -15.18
N ALA A 82 -6.93 0.33 -15.59
CA ALA A 82 -5.81 0.18 -14.66
C ALA A 82 -5.46 1.51 -13.98
N PHE A 83 -5.35 2.58 -14.75
CA PHE A 83 -5.03 3.90 -14.19
C PHE A 83 -6.16 4.47 -13.33
N ALA A 84 -7.41 4.20 -13.69
CA ALA A 84 -8.56 4.61 -12.88
C ALA A 84 -8.52 3.91 -11.51
N LEU A 85 -8.18 2.63 -11.48
CA LEU A 85 -8.05 1.90 -10.23
C LEU A 85 -6.87 2.41 -9.40
N CYS A 86 -5.75 2.75 -10.04
CA CYS A 86 -4.62 3.37 -9.33
C CYS A 86 -5.05 4.63 -8.60
N SER A 87 -5.81 5.50 -9.26
CA SER A 87 -6.31 6.73 -8.66
C SER A 87 -7.26 6.45 -7.50
N GLU A 88 -8.17 5.50 -7.67
CA GLU A 88 -9.12 5.13 -6.62
C GLU A 88 -8.41 4.60 -5.39
N VAL A 89 -7.44 3.71 -5.57
CA VAL A 89 -6.66 3.16 -4.47
C VAL A 89 -5.95 4.26 -3.71
N SER A 90 -5.33 5.19 -4.42
CA SER A 90 -4.61 6.31 -3.80
C SER A 90 -5.54 7.21 -2.97
N VAL A 91 -6.69 7.57 -3.52
CA VAL A 91 -7.66 8.40 -2.80
C VAL A 91 -8.15 7.71 -1.54
N ARG A 92 -8.46 6.42 -1.63
CA ARG A 92 -8.95 5.67 -0.48
C ARG A 92 -7.88 5.49 0.59
N ALA A 93 -6.64 5.25 0.19
CA ALA A 93 -5.52 5.11 1.12
C ALA A 93 -5.31 6.41 1.90
N CYS A 94 -5.29 7.55 1.22
CA CYS A 94 -5.06 8.85 1.87
C CYS A 94 -6.15 9.22 2.88
N GLY A 95 -7.33 8.62 2.80
CA GLY A 95 -8.41 8.87 3.73
C GLY A 95 -8.32 8.08 5.03
N GLN A 96 -7.34 7.22 5.19
CA GLN A 96 -7.29 6.31 6.34
C GLN A 96 -6.53 6.89 7.52
N SER A 97 -7.01 6.59 8.71
CA SER A 97 -6.34 6.92 9.97
C SER A 97 -6.80 5.93 11.03
N GLY A 98 -6.05 5.84 12.11
CA GLY A 98 -6.37 4.96 13.22
C GLY A 98 -5.85 5.52 14.52
N LYS A 99 -5.79 4.66 15.55
CA LYS A 99 -5.30 5.05 16.86
C LYS A 99 -3.78 5.29 16.85
N TYR A 100 -3.05 4.50 16.04
CA TYR A 100 -1.59 4.50 16.07
C TYR A 100 -0.95 5.07 14.80
N PHE A 101 -1.76 5.50 13.84
CA PHE A 101 -1.24 6.14 12.63
C PHE A 101 -2.22 7.17 12.09
N ASP A 102 -1.69 8.16 11.38
CA ASP A 102 -2.48 9.12 10.63
C ASP A 102 -1.62 9.78 9.56
N HIS A 103 -2.20 10.74 8.85
CA HIS A 103 -1.49 11.56 7.86
C HIS A 103 -0.82 10.75 6.76
N LEU A 104 -1.55 9.78 6.19
CA LEU A 104 -1.11 9.11 4.97
C LEU A 104 -1.12 10.13 3.83
N ARG A 105 0.06 10.47 3.32
CA ARG A 105 0.21 11.48 2.28
C ARG A 105 1.05 10.93 1.15
N LEU A 106 0.51 10.99 -0.07
CA LEU A 106 1.20 10.50 -1.25
C LEU A 106 2.42 11.37 -1.55
N LEU A 107 3.57 10.74 -1.68
CA LEU A 107 4.84 11.41 -1.97
C LEU A 107 5.25 11.27 -3.43
N ARG A 108 5.12 10.07 -3.99
CA ARG A 108 5.52 9.80 -5.37
C ARG A 108 4.87 8.54 -5.88
N THR A 109 4.79 8.44 -7.18
CA THR A 109 4.26 7.27 -7.89
C THR A 109 5.29 6.80 -8.90
N GLU A 110 5.55 5.50 -8.93
CA GLU A 110 6.41 4.86 -9.91
C GLU A 110 5.61 3.81 -10.66
N THR A 111 5.93 3.63 -11.94
CA THR A 111 5.24 2.66 -12.77
C THR A 111 6.26 1.71 -13.37
N ASN A 112 6.08 0.41 -13.12
CA ASN A 112 6.95 -0.62 -13.66
C ASN A 112 6.18 -1.53 -14.61
N HIS A 113 6.79 -1.83 -15.74
CA HIS A 113 6.28 -2.80 -16.71
C HIS A 113 7.14 -4.06 -16.59
N ASN A 114 6.85 -4.88 -15.56
CA ASN A 114 7.67 -6.04 -15.24
C ASN A 114 7.45 -7.20 -16.22
N HIS A 115 6.26 -7.27 -16.78
CA HIS A 115 5.86 -8.31 -17.72
C HIS A 115 5.02 -7.68 -18.82
N GLU A 116 4.92 -8.34 -19.95
CA GLU A 116 4.25 -7.79 -21.13
C GLU A 116 2.84 -7.26 -20.85
N GLU A 117 2.08 -7.98 -20.02
CA GLU A 117 0.68 -7.64 -19.74
C GLU A 117 0.46 -7.10 -18.35
N ILE A 118 1.51 -7.00 -17.55
CA ILE A 118 1.41 -6.65 -16.14
C ILE A 118 1.96 -5.25 -15.89
N LEU A 119 1.14 -4.44 -15.25
CA LEU A 119 1.53 -3.09 -14.81
C LEU A 119 1.60 -3.10 -13.29
N GLU A 120 2.72 -2.64 -12.75
CA GLU A 120 2.88 -2.46 -11.32
C GLU A 120 2.97 -0.97 -11.03
N ASN A 121 1.97 -0.45 -10.29
CA ASN A 121 1.96 0.93 -9.84
C ASN A 121 2.40 0.97 -8.39
N ILE A 122 3.46 1.72 -8.10
CA ILE A 122 4.01 1.82 -6.75
C ILE A 122 3.81 3.24 -6.23
N ASP A 123 2.89 3.40 -5.30
CA ASP A 123 2.65 4.66 -4.62
C ASP A 123 3.38 4.64 -3.27
N THR A 124 4.22 5.64 -3.05
CA THR A 124 4.91 5.81 -1.78
C THR A 124 4.25 6.91 -0.98
N TYR A 125 3.88 6.58 0.27
CA TYR A 125 3.24 7.51 1.19
C TYR A 125 4.13 7.78 2.38
N SER A 126 4.09 9.01 2.89
CA SER A 126 4.58 9.26 4.24
C SER A 126 3.42 8.99 5.20
N VAL A 127 3.76 8.53 6.39
CA VAL A 127 2.77 8.23 7.42
C VAL A 127 3.34 8.63 8.78
N ARG A 128 2.47 9.15 9.64
CA ARG A 128 2.84 9.45 11.02
C ARG A 128 2.36 8.33 11.92
N TYR A 129 3.27 7.78 12.71
CA TYR A 129 2.98 6.72 13.66
C TYR A 129 3.05 7.26 15.08
N LEU A 130 2.22 6.68 15.95
CA LEU A 130 2.23 6.96 17.37
C LEU A 130 2.48 5.65 18.11
N ARG A 131 3.46 5.65 18.97
CA ARG A 131 3.77 4.50 19.82
C ARG A 131 3.64 4.93 21.27
N TYR A 132 2.67 4.34 21.94
CA TYR A 132 2.43 4.63 23.36
C TYR A 132 3.28 3.70 24.21
N GLY A 133 4.06 4.28 25.11
CA GLY A 133 4.92 3.53 26.01
C GLY A 133 4.15 2.99 27.20
N GLY A 134 4.75 2.05 27.86
CA GLY A 134 4.22 1.46 29.09
C GLY A 134 3.65 0.07 28.91
#